data_6c7533497794da1690a03fa016baa922
#
_entry.id   6c7533497794da1690a03fa016baa922
#
_cell.length_a   1.000
_cell.length_b   1.000
_cell.length_c   1.000
_cell.angle_alpha   90.00
_cell.angle_beta   90.00
_cell.angle_gamma   90.00
#
_symmetry.space_group_name_H-M   'P 1'
#
loop_
_entity.id
_entity.type
_entity.pdbx_description
1 polymer ?
#
loop_
_entity_poly.entity_id
_entity_poly.type
_entity_poly.pdbx_seq_one_letter_code
_entity_poly.pdbx_strand_id
1 'polypeptide(L)'
;MPQSPTSRRPRHLSIAIFTTLAVLAVAGLFSSLATAQTTKRVVKEAHSSSLGSTVLTANNGLTLYSLSVEKNGRFICTGSCLKDWHPLVVAVGVKPAGPVALGTVRRPDGRRQVTFEGRPLYTFDDDKRKGDANGEGFKDVGTWHAATP
;
A
#
# COMPACT_ATOMS: atom_id res chain seq x y z
N MET A 1 14.93 -54.42 84.06
CA MET A 1 14.39 -53.09 83.67
C MET A 1 15.53 -52.09 83.75
N PRO A 2 16.05 -51.63 82.66
CA PRO A 2 16.83 -50.41 82.73
C PRO A 2 16.28 -49.34 81.77
N GLN A 3 16.43 -48.12 82.27
CA GLN A 3 15.89 -46.89 81.71
C GLN A 3 16.71 -46.37 80.54
N SER A 4 16.01 -45.79 79.57
CA SER A 4 16.55 -45.11 78.40
C SER A 4 17.12 -43.72 78.79
N PRO A 5 18.22 -43.29 78.18
CA PRO A 5 18.66 -41.89 78.28
C PRO A 5 18.10 -41.04 77.14
N THR A 6 17.54 -39.92 77.51
CA THR A 6 17.05 -38.86 76.68
C THR A 6 18.16 -38.18 75.86
N SER A 7 18.09 -38.28 74.55
CA SER A 7 18.98 -37.55 73.68
C SER A 7 18.41 -36.15 73.39
N ARG A 8 19.16 -35.12 73.82
CA ARG A 8 18.90 -33.72 73.48
C ARG A 8 19.37 -33.42 72.03
N ARG A 9 18.46 -33.04 71.15
CA ARG A 9 18.81 -32.55 69.86
C ARG A 9 19.30 -31.09 69.96
N PRO A 10 20.38 -30.70 69.20
CA PRO A 10 20.78 -29.31 69.11
C PRO A 10 19.85 -28.57 68.13
N ARG A 11 19.44 -27.37 68.55
CA ARG A 11 18.68 -26.41 67.71
C ARG A 11 19.64 -25.82 66.71
N HIS A 12 19.49 -26.23 65.42
CA HIS A 12 20.16 -25.56 64.34
C HIS A 12 19.42 -24.27 64.00
N LEU A 13 20.10 -23.16 64.21
CA LEU A 13 19.68 -21.85 63.90
C LEU A 13 19.85 -21.72 62.36
N SER A 14 18.74 -21.83 61.56
CA SER A 14 18.78 -21.63 60.17
C SER A 14 18.79 -20.11 59.83
N ILE A 15 19.93 -19.63 59.43
CA ILE A 15 20.06 -18.28 58.86
C ILE A 15 19.49 -18.34 57.43
N ALA A 16 18.31 -17.80 57.25
CA ALA A 16 17.72 -17.60 55.91
C ALA A 16 18.41 -16.41 55.23
N ILE A 17 19.27 -16.71 54.30
CA ILE A 17 19.86 -15.70 53.42
C ILE A 17 18.81 -15.39 52.33
N PHE A 18 18.11 -14.25 52.44
CA PHE A 18 17.27 -13.72 51.42
C PHE A 18 18.15 -13.08 50.32
N THR A 19 18.44 -13.82 49.27
CA THR A 19 18.97 -13.25 48.03
C THR A 19 17.86 -12.58 47.27
N THR A 20 17.75 -11.25 47.37
CA THR A 20 16.89 -10.44 46.57
C THR A 20 17.46 -10.41 45.15
N LEU A 21 16.86 -11.19 44.25
CA LEU A 21 17.13 -11.12 42.80
C LEU A 21 16.49 -9.83 42.25
N ALA A 22 17.30 -8.78 42.06
CA ALA A 22 16.86 -7.57 41.39
C ALA A 22 16.74 -7.91 39.89
N VAL A 23 15.51 -8.16 39.40
CA VAL A 23 15.20 -8.26 37.98
C VAL A 23 15.16 -6.84 37.42
N LEU A 24 16.26 -6.42 36.77
CA LEU A 24 16.30 -5.22 35.97
C LEU A 24 15.44 -5.47 34.69
N ALA A 25 14.19 -5.01 34.71
CA ALA A 25 13.35 -4.95 33.52
C ALA A 25 13.89 -3.84 32.61
N VAL A 26 14.71 -4.21 31.63
CA VAL A 26 15.07 -3.34 30.54
C VAL A 26 13.83 -3.20 29.65
N ALA A 27 13.00 -2.18 29.92
CA ALA A 27 11.95 -1.75 29.03
C ALA A 27 12.60 -1.15 27.78
N GLY A 28 12.79 -1.99 26.76
CA GLY A 28 13.23 -1.53 25.44
C GLY A 28 12.16 -0.62 24.85
N LEU A 29 12.43 0.68 24.80
CA LEU A 29 11.66 1.66 24.06
C LEU A 29 11.87 1.37 22.56
N PHE A 30 11.05 0.49 21.99
CA PHE A 30 10.92 0.36 20.55
C PHE A 30 10.18 1.62 20.06
N SER A 31 10.94 2.69 19.79
CA SER A 31 10.44 3.83 19.04
C SER A 31 10.13 3.33 17.62
N SER A 32 8.86 3.00 17.38
CA SER A 32 8.36 2.76 16.03
C SER A 32 8.49 4.07 15.26
N LEU A 33 9.50 4.16 14.40
CA LEU A 33 9.61 5.22 13.42
C LEU A 33 8.43 5.05 12.45
N ALA A 34 7.31 5.68 12.77
CA ALA A 34 6.19 5.81 11.86
C ALA A 34 6.69 6.66 10.68
N THR A 35 6.99 6.00 9.56
CA THR A 35 7.33 6.70 8.33
C THR A 35 6.11 7.52 7.92
N ALA A 36 6.18 8.83 8.04
CA ALA A 36 5.11 9.75 7.64
C ALA A 36 4.83 9.55 6.14
N GLN A 37 3.67 9.00 5.83
CA GLN A 37 3.25 8.76 4.46
C GLN A 37 2.75 10.09 3.86
N THR A 38 3.43 10.61 2.87
CA THR A 38 3.02 11.85 2.18
C THR A 38 1.82 11.59 1.29
N THR A 39 0.70 12.26 1.52
CA THR A 39 -0.47 12.21 0.65
C THR A 39 -0.33 13.22 -0.48
N LYS A 40 -0.51 12.78 -1.73
CA LYS A 40 -0.42 13.65 -2.92
C LYS A 40 -1.65 13.46 -3.82
N ARG A 41 -2.33 14.57 -4.13
CA ARG A 41 -3.43 14.55 -5.12
C ARG A 41 -2.84 14.30 -6.51
N VAL A 42 -3.24 13.23 -7.17
CA VAL A 42 -2.74 12.79 -8.48
C VAL A 42 -3.85 12.52 -9.48
N VAL A 43 -5.11 12.44 -9.01
CA VAL A 43 -6.30 12.21 -9.81
C VAL A 43 -7.31 13.34 -9.56
N LYS A 44 -7.99 13.75 -10.61
CA LYS A 44 -9.09 14.71 -10.62
C LYS A 44 -10.27 14.12 -11.42
N GLU A 45 -11.40 14.79 -11.39
CA GLU A 45 -12.53 14.59 -12.29
C GLU A 45 -12.57 15.68 -13.34
N ALA A 46 -13.01 15.35 -14.53
CA ALA A 46 -13.33 16.30 -15.58
C ALA A 46 -14.44 15.75 -16.50
N HIS A 47 -15.17 16.65 -17.12
CA HIS A 47 -16.11 16.26 -18.17
C HIS A 47 -15.34 15.92 -19.45
N SER A 48 -15.57 14.73 -20.01
CA SER A 48 -15.11 14.37 -21.35
C SER A 48 -16.18 14.74 -22.36
N SER A 49 -15.85 15.66 -23.27
CA SER A 49 -16.76 16.02 -24.37
C SER A 49 -16.94 14.87 -25.35
N SER A 50 -15.92 14.03 -25.53
CA SER A 50 -15.96 12.86 -26.40
C SER A 50 -16.95 11.79 -25.93
N LEU A 51 -17.05 11.62 -24.57
CA LEU A 51 -17.91 10.60 -23.96
C LEU A 51 -19.23 11.17 -23.45
N GLY A 52 -19.35 12.48 -23.32
CA GLY A 52 -20.51 13.15 -22.72
C GLY A 52 -20.69 12.83 -21.22
N SER A 53 -19.62 12.44 -20.53
CA SER A 53 -19.67 11.98 -19.13
C SER A 53 -18.46 12.45 -18.33
N THR A 54 -18.56 12.34 -16.99
CA THR A 54 -17.43 12.60 -16.08
C THR A 54 -16.46 11.43 -16.10
N VAL A 55 -15.17 11.73 -16.23
CA VAL A 55 -14.07 10.76 -16.20
C VAL A 55 -13.03 11.15 -15.15
N LEU A 56 -12.24 10.19 -14.73
CA LEU A 56 -11.04 10.46 -13.95
C LEU A 56 -9.93 10.93 -14.88
N THR A 57 -9.17 11.93 -14.41
CA THR A 57 -8.05 12.51 -15.16
C THR A 57 -6.80 12.58 -14.30
N ALA A 58 -5.64 12.52 -14.93
CA ALA A 58 -4.38 12.86 -14.30
C ALA A 58 -4.29 14.38 -14.02
N ASN A 59 -3.27 14.83 -13.30
CA ASN A 59 -3.10 16.26 -12.96
C ASN A 59 -2.95 17.17 -14.18
N ASN A 60 -2.44 16.66 -15.30
CA ASN A 60 -2.33 17.37 -16.55
C ASN A 60 -3.68 17.49 -17.31
N GLY A 61 -4.73 16.80 -16.82
CA GLY A 61 -6.06 16.81 -17.39
C GLY A 61 -6.31 15.77 -18.47
N LEU A 62 -5.36 14.88 -18.75
CA LEU A 62 -5.56 13.74 -19.66
C LEU A 62 -6.41 12.67 -18.97
N THR A 63 -7.29 12.04 -19.75
CA THR A 63 -8.16 10.97 -19.28
C THR A 63 -7.37 9.77 -18.79
N LEU A 64 -7.85 9.17 -17.70
CA LEU A 64 -7.29 7.94 -17.15
C LEU A 64 -8.10 6.74 -17.59
N TYR A 65 -7.37 5.68 -17.93
CA TYR A 65 -7.93 4.43 -18.44
C TYR A 65 -7.48 3.23 -17.60
N SER A 66 -8.23 2.17 -17.69
CA SER A 66 -7.84 0.84 -17.21
C SER A 66 -8.04 -0.22 -18.29
N LEU A 67 -7.16 -1.22 -18.32
CA LEU A 67 -7.28 -2.37 -19.21
C LEU A 67 -8.16 -3.45 -18.57
N SER A 68 -9.17 -3.93 -19.29
CA SER A 68 -10.21 -4.84 -18.76
C SER A 68 -9.67 -6.13 -18.15
N VAL A 69 -8.54 -6.64 -18.64
CA VAL A 69 -7.88 -7.88 -18.19
C VAL A 69 -6.87 -7.67 -17.07
N GLU A 70 -6.64 -6.42 -16.65
CA GLU A 70 -5.73 -6.06 -15.55
C GLU A 70 -6.50 -5.77 -14.27
N LYS A 71 -6.21 -6.49 -13.20
CA LYS A 71 -6.75 -6.25 -11.86
C LYS A 71 -5.86 -6.89 -10.79
N ASN A 72 -5.80 -6.27 -9.61
CA ASN A 72 -5.16 -6.83 -8.40
C ASN A 72 -3.70 -7.29 -8.62
N GLY A 73 -2.92 -6.47 -9.32
CA GLY A 73 -1.50 -6.74 -9.55
C GLY A 73 -1.18 -7.60 -10.76
N ARG A 74 -2.19 -8.04 -11.52
CA ARG A 74 -1.96 -8.64 -12.82
C ARG A 74 -1.68 -7.55 -13.84
N PHE A 75 -0.53 -7.62 -14.51
CA PHE A 75 -0.12 -6.70 -15.56
C PHE A 75 -0.01 -7.43 -16.90
N ILE A 76 -0.61 -6.86 -17.92
CA ILE A 76 -0.52 -7.27 -19.32
C ILE A 76 0.16 -6.17 -20.13
N CYS A 77 -0.18 -4.90 -19.85
CA CYS A 77 0.44 -3.74 -20.50
C CYS A 77 1.88 -3.55 -19.98
N THR A 78 2.83 -4.15 -20.68
CA THR A 78 4.28 -4.09 -20.44
C THR A 78 5.01 -3.94 -21.79
N GLY A 79 6.32 -3.70 -21.77
CA GLY A 79 7.14 -3.62 -22.97
C GLY A 79 6.63 -2.57 -23.98
N SER A 80 6.27 -2.99 -25.19
CA SER A 80 5.82 -2.10 -26.27
C SER A 80 4.50 -1.39 -25.98
N CYS A 81 3.60 -2.00 -25.22
CA CYS A 81 2.35 -1.37 -24.79
C CYS A 81 2.59 -0.02 -24.07
N LEU A 82 3.71 0.11 -23.36
CA LEU A 82 4.05 1.32 -22.63
C LEU A 82 4.50 2.49 -23.53
N LYS A 83 4.54 2.31 -24.84
CA LYS A 83 4.76 3.41 -25.81
C LYS A 83 3.51 4.24 -25.98
N ASP A 84 2.35 3.59 -25.95
CA ASP A 84 1.05 4.20 -26.19
C ASP A 84 0.29 4.46 -24.89
N TRP A 85 0.51 3.60 -23.87
CA TRP A 85 -0.17 3.65 -22.58
C TRP A 85 0.80 3.95 -21.46
N HIS A 86 0.68 5.13 -20.86
CA HIS A 86 1.62 5.63 -19.85
C HIS A 86 1.07 5.41 -18.44
N PRO A 87 1.70 4.56 -17.61
CA PRO A 87 1.25 4.29 -16.26
C PRO A 87 1.22 5.55 -15.38
N LEU A 88 0.13 5.80 -14.65
CA LEU A 88 0.10 6.83 -13.62
C LEU A 88 0.87 6.34 -12.39
N VAL A 89 2.08 6.85 -12.19
CA VAL A 89 2.97 6.40 -11.12
C VAL A 89 3.14 7.43 -10.00
N VAL A 90 3.43 6.94 -8.81
CA VAL A 90 3.80 7.74 -7.63
C VAL A 90 5.10 7.24 -7.02
N ALA A 91 5.82 8.11 -6.32
CA ALA A 91 7.04 7.74 -5.62
C ALA A 91 6.73 6.76 -4.45
N VAL A 92 7.75 6.03 -4.01
CA VAL A 92 7.67 5.21 -2.80
C VAL A 92 7.34 6.10 -1.60
N GLY A 93 6.46 5.62 -0.72
CA GLY A 93 6.00 6.38 0.46
C GLY A 93 4.92 7.42 0.17
N VAL A 94 4.52 7.62 -1.10
CA VAL A 94 3.42 8.52 -1.46
C VAL A 94 2.11 7.76 -1.50
N LYS A 95 1.10 8.27 -0.79
CA LYS A 95 -0.30 7.84 -0.87
C LYS A 95 -1.01 8.69 -1.94
N PRO A 96 -1.50 8.10 -3.05
CA PRO A 96 -2.27 8.85 -4.02
C PRO A 96 -3.60 9.31 -3.43
N ALA A 97 -4.05 10.51 -3.82
CA ALA A 97 -5.35 11.06 -3.46
C ALA A 97 -6.07 11.62 -4.69
N GLY A 98 -7.38 11.65 -4.63
CA GLY A 98 -8.28 12.13 -5.66
C GLY A 98 -9.71 12.18 -5.16
N PRO A 99 -10.67 12.36 -6.06
CA PRO A 99 -12.11 12.38 -5.73
C PRO A 99 -12.66 11.00 -5.37
N VAL A 100 -11.93 9.93 -5.73
CA VAL A 100 -12.30 8.53 -5.49
C VAL A 100 -11.26 7.83 -4.62
N ALA A 101 -11.59 6.65 -4.09
CA ALA A 101 -10.66 5.82 -3.34
C ALA A 101 -9.58 5.25 -4.28
N LEU A 102 -8.32 5.62 -4.03
CA LEU A 102 -7.17 5.20 -4.83
C LEU A 102 -6.26 4.27 -4.03
N GLY A 103 -5.72 3.28 -4.72
CA GLY A 103 -4.67 2.40 -4.22
C GLY A 103 -3.38 2.53 -5.03
N THR A 104 -2.43 1.65 -4.72
CA THR A 104 -1.20 1.48 -5.51
C THR A 104 -0.85 0.01 -5.64
N VAL A 105 -0.23 -0.33 -6.76
CA VAL A 105 0.32 -1.66 -7.02
C VAL A 105 1.76 -1.53 -7.53
N ARG A 106 2.63 -2.48 -7.17
CA ARG A 106 4.00 -2.51 -7.67
C ARG A 106 4.02 -3.20 -9.03
N ARG A 107 4.52 -2.49 -10.04
CA ARG A 107 4.75 -3.03 -11.39
C ARG A 107 5.96 -3.98 -11.44
N PRO A 108 6.07 -4.83 -12.46
CA PRO A 108 7.26 -5.68 -12.68
C PRO A 108 8.57 -4.88 -12.79
N ASP A 109 8.51 -3.65 -13.30
CA ASP A 109 9.65 -2.72 -13.39
C ASP A 109 9.99 -1.99 -12.07
N GLY A 110 9.30 -2.35 -10.98
CA GLY A 110 9.53 -1.80 -9.62
C GLY A 110 8.80 -0.50 -9.32
N ARG A 111 8.25 0.21 -10.30
CA ARG A 111 7.49 1.46 -10.10
C ARG A 111 6.17 1.19 -9.36
N ARG A 112 5.67 2.20 -8.64
CA ARG A 112 4.37 2.13 -7.97
C ARG A 112 3.33 2.83 -8.83
N GLN A 113 2.38 2.07 -9.37
CA GLN A 113 1.30 2.59 -10.18
C GLN A 113 0.04 2.79 -9.35
N VAL A 114 -0.65 3.90 -9.61
CA VAL A 114 -1.95 4.21 -9.00
C VAL A 114 -3.01 3.26 -9.54
N THR A 115 -3.91 2.82 -8.65
CA THR A 115 -5.06 1.98 -9.00
C THR A 115 -6.36 2.62 -8.57
N PHE A 116 -7.41 2.35 -9.34
CA PHE A 116 -8.80 2.59 -8.97
C PHE A 116 -9.56 1.27 -9.07
N GLU A 117 -10.32 0.90 -8.04
CA GLU A 117 -11.00 -0.39 -7.93
C GLU A 117 -10.09 -1.62 -8.18
N GLY A 118 -8.81 -1.51 -7.79
CA GLY A 118 -7.79 -2.54 -8.01
C GLY A 118 -7.27 -2.63 -9.44
N ARG A 119 -7.71 -1.76 -10.35
CA ARG A 119 -7.26 -1.67 -11.74
C ARG A 119 -6.17 -0.61 -11.88
N PRO A 120 -5.01 -0.92 -12.51
CA PRO A 120 -3.98 0.05 -12.81
C PRO A 120 -4.48 1.15 -13.73
N LEU A 121 -4.09 2.39 -13.46
CA LEU A 121 -4.49 3.57 -14.24
C LEU A 121 -3.38 4.02 -15.20
N TYR A 122 -3.78 4.38 -16.43
CA TYR A 122 -2.92 4.81 -17.52
C TYR A 122 -3.48 6.06 -18.17
N THR A 123 -2.62 6.87 -18.82
CA THR A 123 -3.01 7.83 -19.84
C THR A 123 -2.71 7.25 -21.22
N PHE A 124 -3.41 7.74 -22.24
CA PHE A 124 -3.22 7.30 -23.64
C PHE A 124 -2.45 8.35 -24.44
N ASP A 125 -1.51 7.90 -25.28
CA ASP A 125 -0.65 8.83 -26.02
C ASP A 125 -1.43 9.68 -27.02
N ASP A 126 -2.50 9.16 -27.62
CA ASP A 126 -3.32 9.91 -28.58
C ASP A 126 -4.32 10.88 -27.95
N ASP A 127 -4.42 10.94 -26.62
CA ASP A 127 -5.11 12.04 -25.94
C ASP A 127 -4.19 13.25 -25.88
N LYS A 128 -4.46 14.27 -26.68
CA LYS A 128 -3.62 15.48 -26.80
C LYS A 128 -4.21 16.67 -26.04
N ARG A 129 -5.49 16.62 -25.67
CA ARG A 129 -6.21 17.72 -25.03
C ARG A 129 -6.99 17.21 -23.81
N LYS A 130 -7.24 18.11 -22.89
CA LYS A 130 -8.18 17.86 -21.80
C LYS A 130 -9.56 17.53 -22.36
N GLY A 131 -10.17 16.45 -21.90
CA GLY A 131 -11.47 15.97 -22.36
C GLY A 131 -11.42 14.99 -23.54
N ASP A 132 -10.25 14.80 -24.17
CA ASP A 132 -10.07 13.71 -25.12
C ASP A 132 -10.28 12.37 -24.42
N ALA A 133 -10.86 11.41 -25.14
CA ALA A 133 -11.04 10.04 -24.67
C ALA A 133 -10.89 9.05 -25.83
N ASN A 134 -9.83 9.23 -26.61
CA ASN A 134 -9.55 8.43 -27.82
C ASN A 134 -9.21 6.96 -27.50
N GLY A 135 -8.84 6.67 -26.25
CA GLY A 135 -8.57 5.33 -25.78
C GLY A 135 -9.80 4.52 -25.38
N GLU A 136 -11.00 5.14 -25.29
CA GLU A 136 -12.20 4.40 -24.92
C GLU A 136 -12.57 3.36 -25.97
N GLY A 137 -12.77 2.11 -25.53
CA GLY A 137 -13.11 1.00 -26.40
C GLY A 137 -11.96 0.48 -27.26
N PHE A 138 -10.74 1.03 -27.11
CA PHE A 138 -9.56 0.51 -27.82
C PHE A 138 -9.33 -0.96 -27.46
N LYS A 139 -9.13 -1.80 -28.48
CA LYS A 139 -8.99 -3.26 -28.33
C LYS A 139 -7.61 -3.71 -28.82
N ASP A 140 -6.91 -4.38 -27.94
CA ASP A 140 -5.67 -5.11 -28.23
C ASP A 140 -5.66 -6.46 -27.50
N VAL A 141 -4.92 -6.60 -26.40
CA VAL A 141 -4.93 -7.81 -25.53
C VAL A 141 -6.12 -7.84 -24.55
N GLY A 142 -6.94 -6.84 -24.58
CA GLY A 142 -8.15 -6.61 -23.81
C GLY A 142 -8.86 -5.38 -24.36
N THR A 143 -9.79 -4.81 -23.59
CA THR A 143 -10.43 -3.55 -23.93
C THR A 143 -10.02 -2.48 -22.93
N TRP A 144 -9.64 -1.32 -23.43
CA TRP A 144 -9.36 -0.15 -22.63
C TRP A 144 -10.64 0.63 -22.36
N HIS A 145 -10.82 1.07 -21.13
CA HIS A 145 -11.98 1.85 -20.72
C HIS A 145 -11.54 3.07 -19.94
N ALA A 146 -12.12 4.21 -20.25
CA ALA A 146 -11.97 5.41 -19.45
C ALA A 146 -12.48 5.14 -18.03
N ALA A 147 -11.68 5.50 -17.02
CA ALA A 147 -12.07 5.35 -15.64
C ALA A 147 -13.10 6.42 -15.29
N THR A 148 -14.27 6.00 -14.83
CA THR A 148 -15.37 6.86 -14.38
C THR A 148 -15.55 6.74 -12.87
N PRO A 149 -15.85 7.86 -12.13
CA PRO A 149 -16.07 7.84 -10.68
C PRO A 149 -17.32 7.07 -10.28
#